data_c725f6bb9aeddf81a25665aba3cb68bf
#
_entry.id   c725f6bb9aeddf81a25665aba3cb68bf
#
_cell.length_a   1.000
_cell.length_b   1.000
_cell.length_c   1.000
_cell.angle_alpha   90.00
_cell.angle_beta   90.00
_cell.angle_gamma   90.00
#
_symmetry.space_group_name_H-M   'P 1'
#
loop_
_entity.id
_entity.type
_entity.pdbx_description
1 polymer ?
#
loop_
_entity_poly.entity_id
_entity_poly.type
_entity_poly.pdbx_seq_one_letter_code
_entity_poly.pdbx_strand_id
1 'polypeptide(L)'
;MFDKLEAVEKRYEELTKMISDPEVISNQVEWQKLMKEHASIEDVVIKYREYKKMKQSMNEAEELMKDPEMKELAEEEYYEAKEALPKIEEELKVLLIPKDPDDDKNIICEIRAGAGGEEAALFAGTLFRMYTMYAERRHWKLEILNENETGLGGYKEISFMVTGKGVYSRLKFESGVHRVQRVPDTESSGRIHTSTATVAVLPVVEDVEIDINPADIKMEVFRSSGAGGQHINKTSSAVRLIHEPSGIVVECQTERSQFQNRDNAMKMLRTKLYEIEKQKQDSEIANSRKTQVGSGDRSEKIRTYNYPQGRITDHRIGMSIYQMENFLNGDIDEMVDNLIAADRAERLQGEE
;
A
#
# COMPACT_ATOMS: atom_id res chain seq x y z
N MET A 1 -0.85 2.89 26.32
CA MET A 1 -0.89 4.00 25.36
C MET A 1 0.15 5.06 25.67
N PHE A 2 0.14 5.71 26.83
CA PHE A 2 1.05 6.84 27.15
C PHE A 2 2.53 6.48 27.15
N ASP A 3 2.92 5.30 27.62
CA ASP A 3 4.31 4.84 27.55
C ASP A 3 4.82 4.71 26.11
N LYS A 4 3.95 4.27 25.18
CA LYS A 4 4.26 4.24 23.74
C LYS A 4 4.44 5.67 23.19
N LEU A 5 3.59 6.62 23.58
CA LEU A 5 3.66 8.02 23.14
C LEU A 5 4.95 8.71 23.64
N GLU A 6 5.37 8.44 24.86
CA GLU A 6 6.65 8.96 25.38
C GLU A 6 7.86 8.39 24.61
N ALA A 7 7.81 7.10 24.26
CA ALA A 7 8.85 6.47 23.45
C ALA A 7 8.91 7.08 22.04
N VAL A 8 7.76 7.34 21.42
CA VAL A 8 7.65 8.00 20.10
C VAL A 8 8.20 9.43 20.17
N GLU A 9 7.88 10.19 21.23
CA GLU A 9 8.40 11.56 21.38
C GLU A 9 9.93 11.57 21.53
N LYS A 10 10.49 10.67 22.34
CA LYS A 10 11.96 10.53 22.46
C LYS A 10 12.59 10.18 21.13
N ARG A 11 11.98 9.24 20.40
CA ARG A 11 12.47 8.85 19.07
C ARG A 11 12.46 10.01 18.09
N TYR A 12 11.42 10.83 18.12
CA TYR A 12 11.31 12.05 17.31
C TYR A 12 12.46 13.04 17.62
N GLU A 13 12.78 13.25 18.89
CA GLU A 13 13.88 14.12 19.28
C GLU A 13 15.26 13.57 18.87
N GLU A 14 15.45 12.26 18.95
CA GLU A 14 16.65 11.59 18.45
C GLU A 14 16.80 11.76 16.95
N LEU A 15 15.73 11.50 16.20
CA LEU A 15 15.69 11.67 14.74
C LEU A 15 15.97 13.12 14.34
N THR A 16 15.40 14.09 15.04
CA THR A 16 15.65 15.51 14.80
C THR A 16 17.13 15.87 14.95
N LYS A 17 17.82 15.28 15.95
CA LYS A 17 19.26 15.45 16.13
C LYS A 17 20.06 14.77 15.03
N MET A 18 19.72 13.51 14.67
CA MET A 18 20.41 12.73 13.64
C MET A 18 20.29 13.36 12.25
N ILE A 19 19.12 13.88 11.90
CA ILE A 19 18.87 14.56 10.61
C ILE A 19 19.69 15.84 10.45
N SER A 20 20.01 16.46 11.59
CA SER A 20 20.83 17.70 11.63
C SER A 20 22.34 17.43 11.65
N ASP A 21 22.76 16.16 11.74
CA ASP A 21 24.17 15.77 11.79
C ASP A 21 24.80 15.85 10.37
N PRO A 22 25.94 16.61 10.20
CA PRO A 22 26.61 16.70 8.93
C PRO A 22 27.08 15.37 8.33
N GLU A 23 27.41 14.39 9.18
CA GLU A 23 27.81 13.05 8.73
C GLU A 23 26.65 12.30 8.09
N VAL A 24 25.47 12.38 8.67
CA VAL A 24 24.24 11.76 8.16
C VAL A 24 23.77 12.46 6.88
N ILE A 25 23.85 13.78 6.81
CA ILE A 25 23.50 14.58 5.61
C ILE A 25 24.37 14.17 4.41
N SER A 26 25.62 13.79 4.62
CA SER A 26 26.50 13.32 3.55
C SER A 26 26.07 11.98 2.95
N ASN A 27 25.34 11.15 3.71
CA ASN A 27 24.74 9.88 3.26
C ASN A 27 23.27 10.07 2.87
N GLN A 28 23.02 10.44 1.61
CA GLN A 28 21.70 10.80 1.12
C GLN A 28 20.64 9.72 1.32
N VAL A 29 21.01 8.43 1.21
CA VAL A 29 20.08 7.31 1.38
C VAL A 29 19.62 7.18 2.84
N GLU A 30 20.56 7.24 3.76
CA GLU A 30 20.29 7.17 5.20
C GLU A 30 19.50 8.40 5.67
N TRP A 31 19.88 9.58 5.21
CA TRP A 31 19.19 10.82 5.49
C TRP A 31 17.72 10.78 5.03
N GLN A 32 17.45 10.30 3.81
CA GLN A 32 16.07 10.14 3.30
C GLN A 32 15.26 9.15 4.13
N LYS A 33 15.87 8.06 4.59
CA LYS A 33 15.19 7.08 5.44
C LYS A 33 14.80 7.70 6.80
N LEU A 34 15.72 8.42 7.43
CA LEU A 34 15.47 9.10 8.70
C LEU A 34 14.43 10.22 8.57
N MET A 35 14.46 10.97 7.45
CA MET A 35 13.43 11.99 7.15
C MET A 35 12.05 11.39 6.97
N LYS A 36 11.92 10.25 6.30
CA LYS A 36 10.63 9.54 6.17
C LYS A 36 10.11 9.07 7.53
N GLU A 37 10.99 8.49 8.36
CA GLU A 37 10.64 8.07 9.72
C GLU A 37 10.19 9.27 10.56
N HIS A 38 10.94 10.37 10.56
CA HIS A 38 10.61 11.61 11.28
C HIS A 38 9.24 12.16 10.86
N ALA A 39 8.99 12.29 9.56
CA ALA A 39 7.72 12.78 9.03
C ALA A 39 6.54 11.85 9.37
N SER A 40 6.76 10.54 9.49
CA SER A 40 5.70 9.59 9.81
C SER A 40 5.17 9.69 11.24
N ILE A 41 6.02 10.15 12.19
CA ILE A 41 5.68 10.27 13.61
C ILE A 41 5.40 11.70 14.06
N GLU A 42 5.62 12.70 13.19
CA GLU A 42 5.48 14.12 13.51
C GLU A 42 4.07 14.47 13.99
N ASP A 43 3.03 14.02 13.27
CA ASP A 43 1.63 14.28 13.62
C ASP A 43 1.28 13.76 15.02
N VAL A 44 1.77 12.56 15.37
CA VAL A 44 1.58 11.94 16.68
C VAL A 44 2.21 12.78 17.77
N VAL A 45 3.44 13.26 17.56
CA VAL A 45 4.19 14.04 18.55
C VAL A 45 3.56 15.41 18.76
N ILE A 46 3.13 16.08 17.67
CA ILE A 46 2.44 17.38 17.76
C ILE A 46 1.18 17.23 18.62
N LYS A 47 0.36 16.21 18.33
CA LYS A 47 -0.89 15.98 19.05
C LYS A 47 -0.66 15.55 20.50
N TYR A 48 0.39 14.79 20.77
CA TYR A 48 0.76 14.40 22.12
C TYR A 48 1.28 15.59 22.97
N ARG A 49 1.99 16.53 22.34
CA ARG A 49 2.39 17.77 22.99
C ARG A 49 1.20 18.67 23.31
N GLU A 50 0.20 18.71 22.42
CA GLU A 50 -1.08 19.39 22.65
C GLU A 50 -1.80 18.76 23.88
N TYR A 51 -1.88 17.43 23.92
CA TYR A 51 -2.43 16.70 25.07
C TYR A 51 -1.73 17.06 26.39
N LYS A 52 -0.39 17.03 26.40
CA LYS A 52 0.39 17.38 27.60
C LYS A 52 0.13 18.81 28.06
N LYS A 53 0.08 19.75 27.11
CA LYS A 53 -0.20 21.15 27.40
C LYS A 53 -1.60 21.32 27.98
N MET A 54 -2.61 20.69 27.41
CA MET A 54 -4.00 20.76 27.88
C MET A 54 -4.15 20.13 29.27
N LYS A 55 -3.49 19.00 29.51
CA LYS A 55 -3.46 18.35 30.82
C LYS A 55 -2.77 19.22 31.90
N GLN A 56 -1.70 19.90 31.51
CA GLN A 56 -1.01 20.82 32.40
C GLN A 56 -1.90 22.02 32.72
N SER A 57 -2.55 22.65 31.72
CA SER A 57 -3.51 23.74 31.94
C SER A 57 -4.65 23.32 32.87
N MET A 58 -5.19 22.10 32.70
CA MET A 58 -6.22 21.57 33.60
C MET A 58 -5.74 21.46 35.06
N ASN A 59 -4.51 20.97 35.29
CA ASN A 59 -3.96 20.86 36.63
C ASN A 59 -3.67 22.24 37.24
N GLU A 60 -3.16 23.19 36.46
CA GLU A 60 -2.93 24.57 36.89
C GLU A 60 -4.25 25.27 37.23
N ALA A 61 -5.30 25.11 36.43
CA ALA A 61 -6.62 25.61 36.69
C ALA A 61 -7.23 25.02 37.98
N GLU A 62 -7.03 23.71 38.23
CA GLU A 62 -7.48 23.05 39.48
C GLU A 62 -6.79 23.64 40.72
N GLU A 63 -5.52 24.04 40.61
CA GLU A 63 -4.80 24.71 41.70
C GLU A 63 -5.29 26.15 41.89
N LEU A 64 -5.53 26.91 40.82
CA LEU A 64 -6.01 28.27 40.85
C LEU A 64 -7.47 28.40 41.35
N MET A 65 -8.28 27.36 41.19
CA MET A 65 -9.65 27.29 41.74
C MET A 65 -9.68 27.38 43.29
N LYS A 66 -8.56 27.16 43.94
CA LYS A 66 -8.41 27.30 45.41
C LYS A 66 -8.33 28.76 45.82
N ASP A 67 -8.02 29.68 44.93
CA ASP A 67 -7.99 31.12 45.16
C ASP A 67 -9.35 31.77 44.80
N PRO A 68 -10.03 32.42 45.75
CA PRO A 68 -11.35 33.03 45.53
C PRO A 68 -11.35 34.09 44.42
N GLU A 69 -10.25 34.81 44.20
CA GLU A 69 -10.16 35.88 43.17
C GLU A 69 -10.02 35.34 41.75
N MET A 70 -9.44 34.14 41.61
CA MET A 70 -9.19 33.52 40.30
C MET A 70 -10.16 32.39 39.93
N LYS A 71 -11.05 32.06 40.87
CA LYS A 71 -11.90 30.87 40.78
C LYS A 71 -12.77 30.81 39.53
N GLU A 72 -13.43 31.93 39.17
CA GLU A 72 -14.39 31.97 38.06
C GLU A 72 -13.68 31.73 36.68
N LEU A 73 -12.50 32.33 36.51
CA LEU A 73 -11.68 32.15 35.30
C LEU A 73 -11.07 30.75 35.23
N ALA A 74 -10.59 30.23 36.35
CA ALA A 74 -10.03 28.90 36.44
C ALA A 74 -11.06 27.77 36.24
N GLU A 75 -12.33 27.99 36.67
CA GLU A 75 -13.42 27.07 36.38
C GLU A 75 -13.69 26.97 34.86
N GLU A 76 -13.68 28.07 34.12
CA GLU A 76 -13.89 28.09 32.70
C GLU A 76 -12.79 27.32 31.97
N GLU A 77 -11.51 27.61 32.28
CA GLU A 77 -10.34 26.90 31.70
C GLU A 77 -10.36 25.40 32.04
N TYR A 78 -10.72 25.02 33.26
CA TYR A 78 -10.82 23.62 33.69
C TYR A 78 -11.86 22.85 32.88
N TYR A 79 -13.07 23.41 32.69
CA TYR A 79 -14.12 22.75 31.94
C TYR A 79 -13.80 22.66 30.45
N GLU A 80 -13.17 23.68 29.88
CA GLU A 80 -12.70 23.64 28.48
C GLU A 80 -11.65 22.52 28.25
N ALA A 81 -10.66 22.45 29.14
CA ALA A 81 -9.66 21.39 29.09
C ALA A 81 -10.27 19.99 29.30
N LYS A 82 -11.23 19.88 30.20
CA LYS A 82 -11.92 18.62 30.50
C LYS A 82 -12.75 18.09 29.31
N GLU A 83 -13.32 18.98 28.52
CA GLU A 83 -14.05 18.58 27.29
C GLU A 83 -13.10 18.29 26.12
N ALA A 84 -11.94 18.97 26.04
CA ALA A 84 -10.98 18.79 24.96
C ALA A 84 -10.15 17.52 25.12
N LEU A 85 -9.72 17.15 26.34
CA LEU A 85 -8.86 16.01 26.61
C LEU A 85 -9.36 14.68 26.03
N PRO A 86 -10.63 14.27 26.21
CA PRO A 86 -11.13 13.02 25.63
C PRO A 86 -11.08 13.00 24.10
N LYS A 87 -11.32 14.14 23.45
CA LYS A 87 -11.26 14.26 21.99
C LYS A 87 -9.83 14.10 21.49
N ILE A 88 -8.87 14.74 22.17
CA ILE A 88 -7.45 14.61 21.85
C ILE A 88 -6.95 13.16 22.09
N GLU A 89 -7.46 12.48 23.14
CA GLU A 89 -7.13 11.07 23.39
C GLU A 89 -7.65 10.14 22.29
N GLU A 90 -8.86 10.38 21.77
CA GLU A 90 -9.40 9.61 20.64
C GLU A 90 -8.58 9.86 19.36
N GLU A 91 -8.23 11.12 19.09
CA GLU A 91 -7.38 11.45 17.93
C GLU A 91 -5.99 10.82 18.06
N LEU A 92 -5.40 10.80 19.26
CA LEU A 92 -4.12 10.12 19.52
C LEU A 92 -4.20 8.61 19.30
N LYS A 93 -5.29 7.97 19.72
CA LYS A 93 -5.51 6.54 19.43
C LYS A 93 -5.52 6.27 17.93
N VAL A 94 -6.22 7.12 17.16
CA VAL A 94 -6.26 7.02 15.70
C VAL A 94 -4.88 7.23 15.06
N LEU A 95 -4.10 8.20 15.56
CA LEU A 95 -2.77 8.49 15.05
C LEU A 95 -1.73 7.42 15.40
N LEU A 96 -1.94 6.66 16.47
CA LEU A 96 -1.07 5.54 16.87
C LEU A 96 -1.28 4.27 16.04
N ILE A 97 -2.36 4.20 15.24
CA ILE A 97 -2.55 3.07 14.32
C ILE A 97 -1.40 3.09 13.31
N PRO A 98 -0.64 2.00 13.17
CA PRO A 98 0.43 1.94 12.20
C PRO A 98 -0.10 2.27 10.80
N LYS A 99 0.47 3.30 10.18
CA LYS A 99 0.16 3.60 8.77
C LYS A 99 0.66 2.42 7.94
N ASP A 100 -0.15 1.96 7.01
CA ASP A 100 0.26 0.96 6.04
C ASP A 100 1.44 1.53 5.22
N PRO A 101 2.60 0.86 5.16
CA PRO A 101 3.76 1.36 4.41
C PRO A 101 3.46 1.57 2.93
N ASP A 102 2.40 0.95 2.43
CA ASP A 102 1.97 1.05 1.05
C ASP A 102 1.02 2.23 0.79
N ASP A 103 0.49 2.89 1.84
CA ASP A 103 -0.51 3.97 1.72
C ASP A 103 -0.10 5.13 0.80
N ASP A 104 1.18 5.46 0.73
CA ASP A 104 1.72 6.53 -0.12
C ASP A 104 2.14 6.04 -1.52
N LYS A 105 2.03 4.74 -1.80
CA LYS A 105 2.42 4.18 -3.09
C LYS A 105 1.43 4.52 -4.19
N ASN A 106 1.94 4.58 -5.41
CA ASN A 106 1.13 4.54 -6.62
C ASN A 106 0.50 3.16 -6.78
N ILE A 107 -0.52 3.04 -7.60
CA ILE A 107 -1.22 1.77 -7.81
C ILE A 107 -1.30 1.36 -9.27
N ILE A 108 -1.43 0.06 -9.47
CA ILE A 108 -1.96 -0.53 -10.68
C ILE A 108 -3.36 -1.05 -10.33
N CYS A 109 -4.37 -0.53 -11.04
CA CYS A 109 -5.74 -0.96 -10.92
C CYS A 109 -6.09 -1.83 -12.13
N GLU A 110 -6.64 -3.03 -11.88
CA GLU A 110 -7.09 -3.95 -12.92
C GLU A 110 -8.59 -4.18 -12.75
N ILE A 111 -9.35 -3.91 -13.80
CA ILE A 111 -10.79 -4.17 -13.85
C ILE A 111 -11.05 -5.27 -14.87
N ARG A 112 -11.75 -6.33 -14.47
CA ARG A 112 -12.13 -7.43 -15.36
C ARG A 112 -13.63 -7.67 -15.33
N ALA A 113 -14.19 -7.92 -16.48
CA ALA A 113 -15.58 -8.38 -16.60
C ALA A 113 -15.71 -9.75 -15.92
N GLY A 114 -16.68 -9.88 -15.01
CA GLY A 114 -17.01 -11.12 -14.31
C GLY A 114 -18.20 -11.84 -14.95
N ALA A 115 -19.14 -12.28 -14.12
CA ALA A 115 -20.35 -12.95 -14.60
C ALA A 115 -21.32 -11.94 -15.26
N GLY A 116 -21.75 -12.19 -16.49
CA GLY A 116 -22.74 -11.35 -17.19
C GLY A 116 -22.44 -11.05 -18.66
N GLY A 117 -21.34 -11.59 -19.20
CA GLY A 117 -20.99 -11.43 -20.62
C GLY A 117 -20.75 -9.96 -21.02
N GLU A 118 -21.38 -9.51 -22.12
CA GLU A 118 -21.27 -8.15 -22.63
C GLU A 118 -21.65 -7.07 -21.60
N GLU A 119 -22.67 -7.32 -20.80
CA GLU A 119 -23.12 -6.41 -19.75
C GLU A 119 -22.06 -6.21 -18.65
N ALA A 120 -21.35 -7.28 -18.31
CA ALA A 120 -20.23 -7.20 -17.38
C ALA A 120 -19.07 -6.37 -17.94
N ALA A 121 -18.84 -6.46 -19.26
CA ALA A 121 -17.82 -5.66 -19.94
C ALA A 121 -18.21 -4.17 -20.00
N LEU A 122 -19.47 -3.85 -20.28
CA LEU A 122 -19.99 -2.47 -20.22
C LEU A 122 -19.90 -1.90 -18.80
N PHE A 123 -20.17 -2.72 -17.79
CA PHE A 123 -20.04 -2.31 -16.41
C PHE A 123 -18.58 -2.07 -16.00
N ALA A 124 -17.65 -2.89 -16.48
CA ALA A 124 -16.21 -2.64 -16.29
C ALA A 124 -15.80 -1.28 -16.87
N GLY A 125 -16.32 -0.90 -18.05
CA GLY A 125 -16.14 0.44 -18.63
C GLY A 125 -16.74 1.55 -17.77
N THR A 126 -17.89 1.32 -17.15
CA THR A 126 -18.51 2.28 -16.22
C THR A 126 -17.64 2.50 -14.98
N LEU A 127 -17.07 1.43 -14.39
CA LEU A 127 -16.16 1.53 -13.26
C LEU A 127 -14.85 2.24 -13.63
N PHE A 128 -14.28 1.92 -14.78
CA PHE A 128 -13.09 2.60 -15.29
C PHE A 128 -13.32 4.11 -15.42
N ARG A 129 -14.44 4.52 -16.04
CA ARG A 129 -14.81 5.94 -16.13
C ARG A 129 -14.95 6.58 -14.76
N MET A 130 -15.61 5.92 -13.82
CA MET A 130 -15.79 6.40 -12.45
C MET A 130 -14.43 6.67 -11.78
N TYR A 131 -13.49 5.75 -11.88
CA TYR A 131 -12.14 5.93 -11.29
C TYR A 131 -11.32 6.99 -12.03
N THR A 132 -11.48 7.13 -13.34
CA THR A 132 -10.86 8.20 -14.11
C THR A 132 -11.31 9.57 -13.62
N MET A 133 -12.62 9.77 -13.46
CA MET A 133 -13.18 11.03 -12.97
C MET A 133 -12.80 11.29 -11.50
N TYR A 134 -12.68 10.24 -10.70
CA TYR A 134 -12.18 10.36 -9.32
C TYR A 134 -10.72 10.79 -9.28
N ALA A 135 -9.87 10.17 -10.10
CA ALA A 135 -8.46 10.55 -10.23
C ALA A 135 -8.29 12.01 -10.67
N GLU A 136 -9.10 12.48 -11.63
CA GLU A 136 -9.12 13.89 -12.07
C GLU A 136 -9.48 14.84 -10.93
N ARG A 137 -10.52 14.51 -10.14
CA ARG A 137 -10.93 15.32 -8.97
C ARG A 137 -9.85 15.44 -7.92
N ARG A 138 -9.05 14.36 -7.74
CA ARG A 138 -7.95 14.30 -6.78
C ARG A 138 -6.63 14.85 -7.34
N HIS A 139 -6.62 15.31 -8.59
CA HIS A 139 -5.42 15.74 -9.32
C HIS A 139 -4.35 14.63 -9.42
N TRP A 140 -4.80 13.38 -9.52
CA TRP A 140 -3.94 12.23 -9.77
C TRP A 140 -3.78 12.00 -11.28
N LYS A 141 -2.61 11.52 -11.68
CA LYS A 141 -2.35 11.14 -13.07
C LYS A 141 -2.79 9.70 -13.28
N LEU A 142 -3.55 9.45 -14.35
CA LEU A 142 -3.96 8.13 -14.78
C LEU A 142 -3.31 7.79 -16.12
N GLU A 143 -2.78 6.57 -16.25
CA GLU A 143 -2.14 6.06 -17.46
C GLU A 143 -2.60 4.63 -17.73
N ILE A 144 -3.17 4.39 -18.93
CA ILE A 144 -3.62 3.06 -19.34
C ILE A 144 -2.39 2.21 -19.68
N LEU A 145 -2.29 1.03 -19.05
CA LEU A 145 -1.21 0.08 -19.29
C LEU A 145 -1.61 -0.98 -20.33
N ASN A 146 -2.83 -1.49 -20.21
CA ASN A 146 -3.37 -2.51 -21.12
C ASN A 146 -4.89 -2.42 -21.17
N GLU A 147 -5.46 -2.65 -22.35
CA GLU A 147 -6.91 -2.64 -22.55
C GLU A 147 -7.33 -3.76 -23.52
N ASN A 148 -8.47 -4.38 -23.23
CA ASN A 148 -9.12 -5.36 -24.10
C ASN A 148 -10.59 -4.97 -24.25
N GLU A 149 -10.85 -4.13 -25.24
CA GLU A 149 -12.20 -3.62 -25.53
C GLU A 149 -13.11 -4.68 -26.15
N THR A 150 -14.41 -4.52 -25.92
CA THR A 150 -15.46 -5.27 -26.63
C THR A 150 -16.06 -4.44 -27.74
N GLY A 151 -16.74 -5.10 -28.71
CA GLY A 151 -17.34 -4.42 -29.82
C GLY A 151 -18.45 -3.41 -29.48
N LEU A 152 -18.96 -3.40 -28.25
CA LEU A 152 -19.97 -2.48 -27.73
C LEU A 152 -19.38 -1.37 -26.81
N GLY A 153 -18.08 -1.17 -26.80
CA GLY A 153 -17.41 -0.13 -26.01
C GLY A 153 -17.24 -0.45 -24.52
N GLY A 154 -17.37 -1.73 -24.13
CA GLY A 154 -17.00 -2.21 -22.81
C GLY A 154 -15.58 -2.79 -22.79
N TYR A 155 -15.11 -3.21 -21.62
CA TYR A 155 -13.80 -3.84 -21.45
C TYR A 155 -13.95 -5.26 -20.90
N LYS A 156 -13.34 -6.25 -21.57
CA LYS A 156 -13.12 -7.57 -20.96
C LYS A 156 -12.12 -7.47 -19.82
N GLU A 157 -11.09 -6.66 -20.04
CA GLU A 157 -10.06 -6.35 -19.08
C GLU A 157 -9.48 -4.97 -19.41
N ILE A 158 -9.25 -4.16 -18.38
CA ILE A 158 -8.50 -2.93 -18.49
C ILE A 158 -7.60 -2.79 -17.26
N SER A 159 -6.33 -2.43 -17.49
CA SER A 159 -5.38 -2.12 -16.43
C SER A 159 -4.77 -0.74 -16.63
N PHE A 160 -4.68 0.02 -15.56
CA PHE A 160 -4.17 1.38 -15.58
C PHE A 160 -3.41 1.69 -14.29
N MET A 161 -2.45 2.57 -14.42
CA MET A 161 -1.67 3.08 -13.29
C MET A 161 -2.24 4.41 -12.82
N VAL A 162 -2.36 4.59 -11.51
CA VAL A 162 -2.73 5.88 -10.91
C VAL A 162 -1.58 6.36 -10.04
N THR A 163 -1.11 7.57 -10.33
CA THR A 163 0.04 8.20 -9.68
C THR A 163 -0.38 9.46 -8.96
N GLY A 164 -0.04 9.56 -7.68
CA GLY A 164 -0.35 10.74 -6.86
C GLY A 164 -0.15 10.47 -5.38
N LYS A 165 -0.36 11.48 -4.56
CA LYS A 165 -0.20 11.37 -3.10
C LYS A 165 -1.37 10.60 -2.49
N GLY A 166 -1.08 9.53 -1.72
CA GLY A 166 -2.07 8.78 -0.95
C GLY A 166 -3.07 8.00 -1.81
N VAL A 167 -2.69 7.59 -3.03
CA VAL A 167 -3.57 6.88 -3.96
C VAL A 167 -3.97 5.52 -3.39
N TYR A 168 -2.99 4.73 -2.92
CA TYR A 168 -3.27 3.40 -2.38
C TYR A 168 -4.12 3.48 -1.12
N SER A 169 -3.88 4.43 -0.22
CA SER A 169 -4.63 4.57 1.03
C SER A 169 -6.14 4.71 0.82
N ARG A 170 -6.57 5.23 -0.33
CA ARG A 170 -7.98 5.41 -0.67
C ARG A 170 -8.52 4.31 -1.56
N LEU A 171 -7.80 3.96 -2.61
CA LEU A 171 -8.29 3.01 -3.62
C LEU A 171 -8.15 1.55 -3.21
N LYS A 172 -7.34 1.20 -2.19
CA LYS A 172 -7.25 -0.18 -1.66
C LYS A 172 -8.61 -0.76 -1.24
N PHE A 173 -9.54 0.09 -0.82
CA PHE A 173 -10.91 -0.32 -0.45
C PHE A 173 -11.83 -0.58 -1.65
N GLU A 174 -11.41 -0.26 -2.86
CA GLU A 174 -12.16 -0.54 -4.08
C GLU A 174 -11.90 -1.96 -4.62
N SER A 175 -10.93 -2.68 -4.05
CA SER A 175 -10.62 -4.04 -4.45
C SER A 175 -11.72 -5.03 -4.07
N GLY A 176 -12.14 -5.86 -5.02
CA GLY A 176 -13.16 -6.89 -4.82
C GLY A 176 -14.13 -7.02 -5.97
N VAL A 177 -15.28 -7.65 -5.71
CA VAL A 177 -16.33 -7.90 -6.69
C VAL A 177 -17.41 -6.81 -6.61
N HIS A 178 -17.57 -6.05 -7.67
CA HIS A 178 -18.62 -5.06 -7.83
C HIS A 178 -19.79 -5.67 -8.60
N ARG A 179 -21.00 -5.51 -8.10
CA ARG A 179 -22.22 -6.09 -8.68
C ARG A 179 -23.16 -5.00 -9.19
N VAL A 180 -23.60 -5.11 -10.42
CA VAL A 180 -24.59 -4.21 -11.02
C VAL A 180 -25.92 -4.91 -11.22
N GLN A 181 -27.00 -4.19 -10.97
CA GLN A 181 -28.38 -4.59 -11.24
C GLN A 181 -29.03 -3.51 -12.11
N ARG A 182 -29.18 -3.78 -13.40
CA ARG A 182 -29.84 -2.90 -14.36
C ARG A 182 -30.45 -3.70 -15.52
N VAL A 183 -31.29 -3.06 -16.30
CA VAL A 183 -31.70 -3.58 -17.59
C VAL A 183 -30.57 -3.29 -18.57
N PRO A 184 -29.89 -4.32 -19.15
CA PRO A 184 -28.83 -4.10 -20.10
C PRO A 184 -29.34 -3.41 -21.37
N ASP A 185 -28.51 -2.62 -22.03
CA ASP A 185 -28.84 -2.02 -23.35
C ASP A 185 -29.06 -3.10 -24.41
N THR A 186 -28.53 -4.30 -24.21
CA THR A 186 -28.70 -5.48 -25.08
C THR A 186 -29.98 -6.28 -24.83
N GLU A 187 -30.75 -5.93 -23.78
CA GLU A 187 -31.95 -6.68 -23.35
C GLU A 187 -33.24 -6.05 -23.92
N SER A 188 -33.90 -6.75 -24.81
CA SER A 188 -35.14 -6.28 -25.46
C SER A 188 -36.40 -6.46 -24.61
N SER A 189 -36.39 -7.36 -23.62
CA SER A 189 -37.58 -7.70 -22.80
C SER A 189 -37.69 -6.84 -21.51
N GLY A 190 -36.77 -5.93 -21.25
CA GLY A 190 -36.79 -5.06 -20.11
C GLY A 190 -36.50 -5.77 -18.77
N ARG A 191 -35.91 -6.96 -18.80
CA ARG A 191 -35.57 -7.70 -17.57
C ARG A 191 -34.33 -7.15 -16.93
N ILE A 192 -34.38 -7.05 -15.59
CA ILE A 192 -33.23 -6.66 -14.79
C ILE A 192 -32.24 -7.83 -14.74
N HIS A 193 -31.02 -7.58 -15.21
CA HIS A 193 -29.92 -8.53 -15.10
C HIS A 193 -28.99 -8.16 -13.95
N THR A 194 -28.29 -9.16 -13.42
CA THR A 194 -27.27 -8.98 -12.42
C THR A 194 -25.93 -9.40 -13.00
N SER A 195 -25.02 -8.45 -13.14
CA SER A 195 -23.68 -8.69 -13.67
C SER A 195 -22.62 -8.27 -12.67
N THR A 196 -21.40 -8.75 -12.85
CA THR A 196 -20.28 -8.45 -11.96
C THR A 196 -19.06 -8.00 -12.74
N ALA A 197 -18.27 -7.13 -12.14
CA ALA A 197 -16.91 -6.84 -12.54
C ALA A 197 -16.00 -6.92 -11.29
N THR A 198 -14.80 -7.38 -11.49
CA THR A 198 -13.79 -7.49 -10.41
C THR A 198 -12.79 -6.37 -10.54
N VAL A 199 -12.42 -5.79 -9.40
CA VAL A 199 -11.40 -4.74 -9.30
C VAL A 199 -10.28 -5.27 -8.44
N ALA A 200 -9.05 -5.24 -8.94
CA ALA A 200 -7.83 -5.47 -8.15
C ALA A 200 -7.05 -4.16 -8.06
N VAL A 201 -6.61 -3.83 -6.86
CA VAL A 201 -5.79 -2.64 -6.57
C VAL A 201 -4.48 -3.11 -5.98
N LEU A 202 -3.40 -2.95 -6.73
CA LEU A 202 -2.08 -3.42 -6.37
C LEU A 202 -1.13 -2.23 -6.19
N PRO A 203 -0.39 -2.15 -5.07
CA PRO A 203 0.63 -1.11 -4.92
C PRO A 203 1.75 -1.33 -5.93
N VAL A 204 2.26 -0.24 -6.52
CA VAL A 204 3.45 -0.31 -7.36
C VAL A 204 4.64 -0.63 -6.48
N VAL A 205 5.34 -1.71 -6.84
CA VAL A 205 6.54 -2.16 -6.14
C VAL A 205 7.75 -1.62 -6.90
N GLU A 206 8.77 -1.21 -6.17
CA GLU A 206 10.05 -0.80 -6.76
C GLU A 206 10.77 -2.00 -7.36
N ASP A 207 11.61 -1.73 -8.37
CA ASP A 207 12.43 -2.78 -8.98
C ASP A 207 13.33 -3.44 -7.93
N VAL A 208 13.50 -4.75 -8.05
CA VAL A 208 14.33 -5.53 -7.15
C VAL A 208 15.79 -5.16 -7.35
N GLU A 209 16.38 -4.45 -6.41
CA GLU A 209 17.83 -4.25 -6.34
C GLU A 209 18.46 -5.36 -5.50
N ILE A 210 19.47 -6.03 -6.09
CA ILE A 210 20.22 -7.07 -5.38
C ILE A 210 21.57 -6.52 -4.98
N ASP A 211 21.73 -6.30 -3.70
CA ASP A 211 23.03 -6.06 -3.10
C ASP A 211 23.58 -7.38 -2.54
N ILE A 212 24.71 -7.81 -3.10
CA ILE A 212 25.37 -9.06 -2.70
C ILE A 212 26.55 -8.68 -1.80
N ASN A 213 26.43 -9.03 -0.52
CA ASN A 213 27.55 -8.87 0.40
C ASN A 213 28.66 -9.89 0.05
N PRO A 214 29.87 -9.44 -0.27
CA PRO A 214 30.98 -10.35 -0.58
C PRO A 214 31.33 -11.35 0.54
N ALA A 215 30.99 -11.03 1.78
CA ALA A 215 31.24 -11.91 2.93
C ALA A 215 30.34 -13.16 2.93
N ASP A 216 29.19 -13.10 2.26
CA ASP A 216 28.21 -14.19 2.16
C ASP A 216 28.51 -15.15 1.03
N ILE A 217 29.61 -14.92 0.29
CA ILE A 217 30.01 -15.75 -0.85
C ILE A 217 31.21 -16.60 -0.49
N LYS A 218 31.03 -17.92 -0.48
CA LYS A 218 32.11 -18.88 -0.42
C LYS A 218 32.57 -19.19 -1.83
N MET A 219 33.87 -18.99 -2.13
CA MET A 219 34.47 -19.30 -3.40
C MET A 219 35.33 -20.56 -3.32
N GLU A 220 35.09 -21.50 -4.21
CA GLU A 220 35.89 -22.71 -4.37
C GLU A 220 36.48 -22.74 -5.80
N VAL A 221 37.72 -23.15 -5.90
CA VAL A 221 38.44 -23.27 -7.19
C VAL A 221 38.72 -24.74 -7.45
N PHE A 222 38.42 -25.19 -8.66
CA PHE A 222 38.59 -26.58 -9.04
C PHE A 222 39.12 -26.69 -10.46
N ARG A 223 39.49 -27.89 -10.86
CA ARG A 223 39.96 -28.16 -12.22
C ARG A 223 38.79 -28.29 -13.17
N SER A 224 38.88 -27.61 -14.32
CA SER A 224 37.82 -27.69 -15.33
C SER A 224 37.68 -29.14 -15.84
N SER A 225 36.46 -29.58 -16.06
CA SER A 225 36.13 -30.89 -16.65
C SER A 225 35.83 -30.71 -18.14
N GLY A 226 36.36 -31.58 -18.98
CA GLY A 226 36.11 -31.58 -20.44
C GLY A 226 37.27 -32.09 -21.29
N ALA A 227 37.01 -32.26 -22.58
CA ALA A 227 38.05 -32.64 -23.55
C ALA A 227 38.99 -31.44 -23.77
N GLY A 228 40.25 -31.56 -23.32
CA GLY A 228 41.23 -30.48 -23.45
C GLY A 228 42.66 -30.95 -23.16
N GLY A 229 43.63 -30.13 -23.54
CA GLY A 229 45.07 -30.39 -23.39
C GLY A 229 45.60 -30.15 -21.97
N GLN A 230 46.93 -30.04 -21.83
CA GLN A 230 47.61 -29.93 -20.51
C GLN A 230 47.10 -28.80 -19.60
N HIS A 231 46.54 -27.72 -20.16
CA HIS A 231 46.05 -26.57 -19.38
C HIS A 231 44.82 -26.95 -18.54
N ILE A 232 43.86 -27.67 -19.11
CA ILE A 232 42.62 -28.09 -18.45
C ILE A 232 42.93 -29.08 -17.31
N ASN A 233 43.89 -29.95 -17.50
CA ASN A 233 44.21 -31.01 -16.54
C ASN A 233 45.15 -30.57 -15.41
N LYS A 234 45.90 -29.47 -15.58
CA LYS A 234 46.89 -29.01 -14.59
C LYS A 234 46.50 -27.76 -13.85
N THR A 235 45.68 -26.87 -14.43
CA THR A 235 45.37 -25.55 -13.85
C THR A 235 43.95 -25.54 -13.27
N SER A 236 43.81 -25.11 -12.02
CA SER A 236 42.50 -24.93 -11.38
C SER A 236 41.94 -23.55 -11.77
N SER A 237 41.31 -23.48 -12.96
CA SER A 237 40.71 -22.23 -13.48
C SER A 237 39.19 -22.15 -13.32
N ALA A 238 38.53 -23.27 -13.02
CA ALA A 238 37.10 -23.29 -12.77
C ALA A 238 36.77 -22.73 -11.39
N VAL A 239 35.72 -21.96 -11.31
CA VAL A 239 35.25 -21.29 -10.10
C VAL A 239 33.84 -21.73 -9.76
N ARG A 240 33.61 -22.09 -8.51
CA ARG A 240 32.30 -22.31 -7.89
C ARG A 240 32.07 -21.26 -6.84
N LEU A 241 30.94 -20.57 -6.93
CA LEU A 241 30.49 -19.65 -5.93
C LEU A 241 29.26 -20.23 -5.22
N ILE A 242 29.27 -20.17 -3.90
CA ILE A 242 28.18 -20.59 -3.04
C ILE A 242 27.73 -19.38 -2.26
N HIS A 243 26.49 -18.98 -2.43
CA HIS A 243 25.89 -17.93 -1.62
C HIS A 243 25.26 -18.58 -0.40
N GLU A 244 25.90 -18.43 0.76
CA GLU A 244 25.55 -19.14 1.99
C GLU A 244 24.09 -18.88 2.45
N PRO A 245 23.56 -17.64 2.44
CA PRO A 245 22.19 -17.39 2.92
C PRO A 245 21.10 -18.04 2.06
N SER A 246 21.31 -18.11 0.72
CA SER A 246 20.30 -18.67 -0.19
C SER A 246 20.60 -20.12 -0.59
N GLY A 247 21.79 -20.62 -0.30
CA GLY A 247 22.25 -21.96 -0.72
C GLY A 247 22.46 -22.10 -2.23
N ILE A 248 22.46 -21.01 -3.00
CA ILE A 248 22.62 -21.03 -4.46
C ILE A 248 24.07 -21.33 -4.78
N VAL A 249 24.27 -22.30 -5.68
CA VAL A 249 25.58 -22.67 -6.21
C VAL A 249 25.65 -22.31 -7.70
N VAL A 250 26.72 -21.65 -8.08
CA VAL A 250 27.02 -21.29 -9.48
C VAL A 250 28.43 -21.73 -9.82
N GLU A 251 28.60 -22.37 -10.99
CA GLU A 251 29.89 -22.80 -11.48
C GLU A 251 30.18 -22.15 -12.83
N CYS A 252 31.42 -21.72 -13.02
CA CYS A 252 31.89 -21.18 -14.30
C CYS A 252 33.26 -21.75 -14.61
N GLN A 253 33.36 -22.33 -15.81
CA GLN A 253 34.60 -22.94 -16.33
C GLN A 253 34.83 -22.65 -17.83
N THR A 254 34.19 -21.59 -18.33
CA THR A 254 34.16 -21.25 -19.75
C THR A 254 35.48 -20.65 -20.24
N GLU A 255 36.16 -19.94 -19.36
CA GLU A 255 37.38 -19.20 -19.70
C GLU A 255 38.65 -19.89 -19.17
N ARG A 256 39.78 -19.55 -19.78
CA ARG A 256 41.07 -20.02 -19.31
C ARG A 256 41.59 -19.31 -18.07
N SER A 257 41.10 -18.11 -17.84
CA SER A 257 41.45 -17.26 -16.70
C SER A 257 40.50 -17.49 -15.52
N GLN A 258 41.04 -17.79 -14.36
CA GLN A 258 40.30 -17.90 -13.11
C GLN A 258 39.56 -16.60 -12.77
N PHE A 259 40.16 -15.44 -13.01
CA PHE A 259 39.54 -14.13 -12.75
C PHE A 259 38.31 -13.91 -13.62
N GLN A 260 38.38 -14.24 -14.92
CA GLN A 260 37.23 -14.13 -15.82
C GLN A 260 36.12 -15.10 -15.43
N ASN A 261 36.44 -16.31 -15.02
CA ASN A 261 35.48 -17.29 -14.54
C ASN A 261 34.81 -16.81 -13.23
N ARG A 262 35.57 -16.16 -12.33
CA ARG A 262 35.02 -15.54 -11.12
C ARG A 262 34.04 -14.43 -11.47
N ASP A 263 34.43 -13.52 -12.37
CA ASP A 263 33.54 -12.39 -12.74
C ASP A 263 32.27 -12.89 -13.45
N ASN A 264 32.41 -13.90 -14.31
CA ASN A 264 31.25 -14.51 -14.94
C ASN A 264 30.34 -15.25 -13.94
N ALA A 265 30.94 -16.00 -12.99
CA ALA A 265 30.21 -16.67 -11.93
C ALA A 265 29.47 -15.66 -11.05
N MET A 266 30.06 -14.50 -10.75
CA MET A 266 29.38 -13.40 -9.99
C MET A 266 28.20 -12.84 -10.76
N LYS A 267 28.33 -12.64 -12.08
CA LYS A 267 27.19 -12.20 -12.92
C LYS A 267 26.09 -13.25 -12.93
N MET A 268 26.43 -14.52 -13.07
CA MET A 268 25.48 -15.63 -13.05
C MET A 268 24.76 -15.72 -11.67
N LEU A 269 25.53 -15.57 -10.58
CA LEU A 269 24.95 -15.57 -9.23
C LEU A 269 23.95 -14.41 -9.03
N ARG A 270 24.33 -13.20 -9.46
CA ARG A 270 23.46 -12.03 -9.42
C ARG A 270 22.18 -12.24 -10.22
N THR A 271 22.28 -12.80 -11.43
CA THR A 271 21.11 -13.11 -12.26
C THR A 271 20.20 -14.13 -11.59
N LYS A 272 20.75 -15.22 -11.01
CA LYS A 272 19.92 -16.22 -10.32
C LYS A 272 19.24 -15.67 -9.07
N LEU A 273 19.94 -14.86 -8.27
CA LEU A 273 19.34 -14.20 -7.10
C LEU A 273 18.23 -13.25 -7.54
N TYR A 274 18.45 -12.48 -8.60
CA TYR A 274 17.42 -11.60 -9.18
C TYR A 274 16.19 -12.39 -9.64
N GLU A 275 16.37 -13.49 -10.35
CA GLU A 275 15.27 -14.35 -10.82
C GLU A 275 14.44 -14.90 -9.64
N ILE A 276 15.09 -15.33 -8.57
CA ILE A 276 14.39 -15.88 -7.39
C ILE A 276 13.61 -14.80 -6.68
N GLU A 277 14.21 -13.62 -6.44
CA GLU A 277 13.54 -12.54 -5.75
C GLU A 277 12.38 -11.97 -6.59
N LYS A 278 12.58 -11.87 -7.91
CA LYS A 278 11.51 -11.50 -8.84
C LYS A 278 10.37 -12.52 -8.85
N GLN A 279 10.66 -13.82 -8.88
CA GLN A 279 9.63 -14.86 -8.80
C GLN A 279 8.85 -14.81 -7.50
N LYS A 280 9.52 -14.51 -6.38
CA LYS A 280 8.87 -14.34 -5.08
C LYS A 280 7.92 -13.14 -5.10
N GLN A 281 8.39 -11.98 -5.58
CA GLN A 281 7.60 -10.77 -5.75
C GLN A 281 6.39 -11.01 -6.67
N ASP A 282 6.60 -11.64 -7.84
CA ASP A 282 5.52 -11.98 -8.78
C ASP A 282 4.47 -12.91 -8.14
N SER A 283 4.93 -13.86 -7.31
CA SER A 283 4.05 -14.79 -6.58
C SER A 283 3.23 -14.06 -5.50
N GLU A 284 3.82 -13.12 -4.79
CA GLU A 284 3.15 -12.29 -3.79
C GLU A 284 2.08 -11.42 -4.44
N ILE A 285 2.41 -10.76 -5.57
CA ILE A 285 1.46 -9.96 -6.35
C ILE A 285 0.31 -10.84 -6.88
N ALA A 286 0.63 -12.03 -7.42
CA ALA A 286 -0.39 -12.95 -7.93
C ALA A 286 -1.32 -13.46 -6.82
N ASN A 287 -0.79 -13.75 -5.64
CA ASN A 287 -1.57 -14.15 -4.48
C ASN A 287 -2.45 -13.00 -3.97
N SER A 288 -1.91 -11.79 -3.86
CA SER A 288 -2.67 -10.59 -3.48
C SER A 288 -3.83 -10.36 -4.45
N ARG A 289 -3.56 -10.38 -5.76
CA ARG A 289 -4.59 -10.28 -6.80
C ARG A 289 -5.67 -11.34 -6.64
N LYS A 290 -5.28 -12.60 -6.46
CA LYS A 290 -6.21 -13.73 -6.30
C LYS A 290 -7.09 -13.56 -5.07
N THR A 291 -6.54 -13.11 -3.96
CA THR A 291 -7.29 -12.86 -2.71
C THR A 291 -8.30 -11.73 -2.88
N GLN A 292 -7.94 -10.67 -3.58
CA GLN A 292 -8.82 -9.51 -3.82
C GLN A 292 -9.99 -9.84 -4.76
N VAL A 293 -9.74 -10.60 -5.84
CA VAL A 293 -10.72 -10.86 -6.90
C VAL A 293 -11.62 -12.07 -6.59
N GLY A 294 -11.14 -13.01 -5.78
CA GLY A 294 -11.87 -14.24 -5.49
C GLY A 294 -12.22 -15.04 -6.75
N SER A 295 -13.43 -15.57 -6.80
CA SER A 295 -13.99 -16.24 -8.00
C SER A 295 -14.69 -15.30 -8.97
N GLY A 296 -14.94 -14.04 -8.59
CA GLY A 296 -15.76 -13.09 -9.34
C GLY A 296 -17.25 -13.41 -9.34
N ASP A 297 -17.71 -14.34 -8.50
CA ASP A 297 -19.11 -14.71 -8.38
C ASP A 297 -19.96 -13.58 -7.78
N ARG A 298 -21.24 -13.57 -8.14
CA ARG A 298 -22.23 -12.59 -7.65
C ARG A 298 -22.40 -12.60 -6.13
N SER A 299 -22.09 -13.70 -5.48
CA SER A 299 -22.16 -13.87 -4.02
C SER A 299 -21.05 -13.14 -3.27
N GLU A 300 -19.88 -12.99 -3.86
CA GLU A 300 -18.67 -12.38 -3.27
C GLU A 300 -18.66 -10.83 -3.32
N LYS A 301 -19.79 -10.23 -3.67
CA LYS A 301 -19.92 -8.79 -3.84
C LYS A 301 -19.48 -7.99 -2.61
N ILE A 302 -18.61 -7.00 -2.82
CA ILE A 302 -18.34 -5.94 -1.84
C ILE A 302 -19.35 -4.80 -1.96
N ARG A 303 -19.74 -4.46 -3.20
CA ARG A 303 -20.64 -3.33 -3.48
C ARG A 303 -21.68 -3.68 -4.53
N THR A 304 -22.89 -3.15 -4.37
CA THR A 304 -24.00 -3.33 -5.34
C THR A 304 -24.47 -1.99 -5.87
N TYR A 305 -24.54 -1.86 -7.16
CA TYR A 305 -25.06 -0.73 -7.93
C TYR A 305 -26.46 -1.09 -8.45
N ASN A 306 -27.50 -0.58 -7.79
CA ASN A 306 -28.89 -0.87 -8.11
C ASN A 306 -29.48 0.31 -8.88
N TYR A 307 -29.48 0.22 -10.23
CA TYR A 307 -29.96 1.29 -11.09
C TYR A 307 -31.46 1.59 -10.93
N PRO A 308 -32.36 0.59 -10.86
CA PRO A 308 -33.77 0.84 -10.65
C PRO A 308 -34.11 1.63 -9.39
N GLN A 309 -33.26 1.51 -8.34
CA GLN A 309 -33.42 2.22 -7.08
C GLN A 309 -32.56 3.46 -6.96
N GLY A 310 -31.66 3.73 -7.93
CA GLY A 310 -30.68 4.81 -7.86
C GLY A 310 -29.74 4.68 -6.65
N ARG A 311 -29.52 3.46 -6.14
CA ARG A 311 -28.85 3.18 -4.88
C ARG A 311 -27.57 2.37 -5.09
N ILE A 312 -26.51 2.80 -4.37
CA ILE A 312 -25.26 2.07 -4.27
C ILE A 312 -25.12 1.63 -2.81
N THR A 313 -24.89 0.36 -2.57
CA THR A 313 -24.73 -0.22 -1.22
C THR A 313 -23.38 -0.90 -1.10
N ASP A 314 -22.55 -0.48 -0.15
CA ASP A 314 -21.37 -1.22 0.26
C ASP A 314 -21.74 -2.18 1.38
N HIS A 315 -21.51 -3.48 1.12
CA HIS A 315 -21.97 -4.54 2.02
C HIS A 315 -21.02 -4.76 3.21
N ARG A 316 -19.80 -4.26 3.14
CA ARG A 316 -18.81 -4.38 4.23
C ARG A 316 -19.20 -3.54 5.45
N ILE A 317 -19.74 -2.35 5.20
CA ILE A 317 -20.15 -1.39 6.24
C ILE A 317 -21.67 -1.15 6.29
N GLY A 318 -22.44 -1.83 5.41
CA GLY A 318 -23.88 -1.68 5.33
C GLY A 318 -24.38 -0.29 4.89
N MET A 319 -23.48 0.54 4.33
CA MET A 319 -23.78 1.92 3.93
C MET A 319 -24.44 1.96 2.55
N SER A 320 -25.41 2.86 2.38
CA SER A 320 -26.09 3.10 1.10
C SER A 320 -26.09 4.56 0.72
N ILE A 321 -25.76 4.86 -0.53
CA ILE A 321 -25.80 6.20 -1.15
C ILE A 321 -26.87 6.18 -2.24
N TYR A 322 -27.70 7.22 -2.30
CA TYR A 322 -28.81 7.35 -3.25
C TYR A 322 -28.51 8.32 -4.40
N GLN A 323 -27.31 8.89 -4.45
CA GLN A 323 -26.85 9.77 -5.53
C GLN A 323 -25.95 9.02 -6.51
N MET A 324 -26.50 7.96 -7.13
CA MET A 324 -25.75 7.06 -8.01
C MET A 324 -25.03 7.80 -9.14
N GLU A 325 -25.67 8.79 -9.77
CA GLU A 325 -25.09 9.53 -10.87
C GLU A 325 -23.83 10.31 -10.44
N ASN A 326 -23.87 10.99 -9.31
CA ASN A 326 -22.72 11.70 -8.78
C ASN A 326 -21.58 10.74 -8.44
N PHE A 327 -21.92 9.61 -7.82
CA PHE A 327 -20.96 8.56 -7.48
C PHE A 327 -20.25 8.00 -8.71
N LEU A 328 -21.00 7.66 -9.76
CA LEU A 328 -20.46 7.18 -11.04
C LEU A 328 -19.67 8.26 -11.81
N ASN A 329 -19.87 9.53 -11.47
CA ASN A 329 -19.07 10.65 -11.96
C ASN A 329 -17.89 10.98 -11.01
N GLY A 330 -17.44 10.02 -10.19
CA GLY A 330 -16.24 10.10 -9.40
C GLY A 330 -16.43 10.75 -8.02
N ASP A 331 -17.66 10.93 -7.54
CA ASP A 331 -17.92 11.43 -6.17
C ASP A 331 -18.03 10.26 -5.18
N ILE A 332 -16.90 9.60 -4.96
CA ILE A 332 -16.83 8.39 -4.12
C ILE A 332 -16.28 8.66 -2.72
N ASP A 333 -15.88 9.90 -2.43
CA ASP A 333 -15.17 10.25 -1.19
C ASP A 333 -15.95 9.87 0.07
N GLU A 334 -17.25 10.14 0.13
CA GLU A 334 -18.08 9.79 1.30
C GLU A 334 -18.02 8.29 1.62
N MET A 335 -18.09 7.43 0.61
CA MET A 335 -18.00 5.98 0.79
C MET A 335 -16.59 5.56 1.24
N VAL A 336 -15.56 6.10 0.61
CA VAL A 336 -14.16 5.80 0.92
C VAL A 336 -13.80 6.25 2.33
N ASP A 337 -14.23 7.44 2.75
CA ASP A 337 -13.96 7.97 4.08
C ASP A 337 -14.62 7.11 5.18
N ASN A 338 -15.84 6.63 4.94
CA ASN A 338 -16.51 5.70 5.87
C ASN A 338 -15.83 4.33 5.91
N LEU A 339 -15.31 3.83 4.80
CA LEU A 339 -14.53 2.59 4.77
C LEU A 339 -13.20 2.74 5.52
N ILE A 340 -12.52 3.87 5.36
CA ILE A 340 -11.30 4.20 6.12
C ILE A 340 -11.61 4.26 7.62
N ALA A 341 -12.71 4.90 8.00
CA ALA A 341 -13.12 4.99 9.39
C ALA A 341 -13.45 3.60 9.99
N ALA A 342 -14.12 2.74 9.23
CA ALA A 342 -14.43 1.38 9.65
C ALA A 342 -13.16 0.53 9.82
N ASP A 343 -12.22 0.57 8.85
CA ASP A 343 -10.93 -0.13 8.94
C ASP A 343 -10.11 0.32 10.17
N ARG A 344 -10.09 1.63 10.44
CA ARG A 344 -9.44 2.17 11.63
C ARG A 344 -10.09 1.68 12.93
N ALA A 345 -11.42 1.65 12.98
CA ALA A 345 -12.14 1.16 14.15
C ALA A 345 -11.88 -0.34 14.40
N GLU A 346 -11.82 -1.15 13.34
CA GLU A 346 -11.51 -2.58 13.43
C GLU A 346 -10.07 -2.82 13.94
N ARG A 347 -9.10 -2.06 13.42
CA ARG A 347 -7.70 -2.13 13.88
C ARG A 347 -7.55 -1.73 15.35
N LEU A 348 -8.27 -0.70 15.80
CA LEU A 348 -8.27 -0.31 17.21
C LEU A 348 -8.83 -1.41 18.14
N GLN A 349 -9.85 -2.16 17.69
CA GLN A 349 -10.41 -3.27 18.46
C GLN A 349 -9.52 -4.52 18.44
N GLY A 350 -8.73 -4.73 17.39
CA GLY A 350 -7.80 -5.87 17.27
C GLY A 350 -6.49 -5.72 18.07
N GLU A 351 -6.19 -4.50 18.60
CA GLU A 351 -5.02 -4.23 19.46
C GLU A 351 -5.35 -4.29 20.96
N GLU A 352 -6.61 -4.50 21.36
CA GLU A 352 -7.00 -4.79 22.75
C GLU A 352 -6.91 -6.31 23.04
#